data_1a99ce37d7effaf17dc5f7d8f0f49c61
#
_entry.id   1a99ce37d7effaf17dc5f7d8f0f49c61
#
_cell.length_a   1.000
_cell.length_b   1.000
_cell.length_c   1.000
_cell.angle_alpha   90.00
_cell.angle_beta   90.00
_cell.angle_gamma   90.00
#
_symmetry.space_group_name_H-M   'P 1'
#
loop_
_entity.id
_entity.type
_entity.pdbx_description
1 polymer ?
#
loop_
_entity_poly.entity_id
_entity_poly.type
_entity_poly.pdbx_seq_one_letter_code
_entity_poly.pdbx_strand_id
1 'polypeptide(L)'
;MKKSNIKRILSGVFAMLMVCCIAFTTQGLTVNAAIVSGGKKNYSYKELKTDLKQLQKKYRDHCQVNVIGKTADKRNLYEVVIGNPNAKKHLLVIGNLHAREHMTVQLCMKQIEYYLNNYNKKINGKKVSATLNKVAIHYVPSCNPDGTAISQKGFNAIRNKSLRNGLRRMGGSSSKWKANARGVDLNRNWKVAFKKAGKKGSSGYRGPKAASEKEVQALVKWVNRIERRGKIAGVVSYHSTGSILDGRCASRATKKVRNITTRMYKLAKSL
;
A
#
# COMPACT_ATOMS: atom_id res chain seq x y z
N MET A 1 30.15 19.27 2.60
CA MET A 1 29.54 18.33 1.61
C MET A 1 28.32 18.97 0.98
N LYS A 2 28.33 19.13 -0.33
CA LYS A 2 27.45 20.02 -1.12
C LYS A 2 25.97 19.66 -1.04
N LYS A 3 25.11 20.64 -0.71
CA LYS A 3 23.63 20.59 -0.68
C LYS A 3 22.99 19.98 -1.95
N SER A 4 23.71 19.97 -3.07
CA SER A 4 23.26 19.42 -4.37
C SER A 4 23.10 17.89 -4.40
N ASN A 5 23.93 17.15 -3.64
CA ASN A 5 23.89 15.67 -3.67
C ASN A 5 22.72 15.07 -2.90
N ILE A 6 22.23 15.78 -1.86
CA ILE A 6 21.08 15.32 -1.07
C ILE A 6 19.77 15.51 -1.85
N LYS A 7 19.63 16.62 -2.60
CA LYS A 7 18.48 16.86 -3.50
C LYS A 7 18.38 15.77 -4.57
N ARG A 8 19.52 15.37 -5.17
CA ARG A 8 19.57 14.33 -6.21
C ARG A 8 19.21 12.92 -5.71
N ILE A 9 19.54 12.58 -4.46
CA ILE A 9 19.23 11.26 -3.91
C ILE A 9 17.73 11.16 -3.52
N LEU A 10 17.15 12.22 -2.97
CA LEU A 10 15.74 12.29 -2.60
C LEU A 10 14.83 12.41 -3.83
N SER A 11 15.21 13.21 -4.84
CA SER A 11 14.47 13.30 -6.12
C SER A 11 14.46 11.97 -6.87
N GLY A 12 15.54 11.18 -6.80
CA GLY A 12 15.60 9.87 -7.46
C GLY A 12 14.64 8.84 -6.88
N VAL A 13 14.40 8.85 -5.56
CA VAL A 13 13.47 7.91 -4.90
C VAL A 13 12.01 8.34 -5.09
N PHE A 14 11.73 9.63 -5.14
CA PHE A 14 10.38 10.16 -5.27
C PHE A 14 9.92 10.31 -6.72
N ALA A 15 10.80 10.71 -7.64
CA ALA A 15 10.54 10.67 -9.08
C ALA A 15 10.27 9.22 -9.55
N MET A 16 10.89 8.24 -8.91
CA MET A 16 10.59 6.82 -9.13
C MET A 16 9.16 6.43 -8.73
N LEU A 17 8.54 7.14 -7.78
CA LEU A 17 7.17 6.87 -7.31
C LEU A 17 6.09 7.59 -8.13
N MET A 18 6.40 8.69 -8.82
CA MET A 18 5.43 9.49 -9.58
C MET A 18 5.45 9.31 -11.09
N VAL A 19 6.54 8.85 -11.71
CA VAL A 19 6.69 8.73 -13.18
C VAL A 19 5.80 7.63 -13.80
N CYS A 20 5.00 6.92 -13.03
CA CYS A 20 4.04 5.95 -13.60
C CYS A 20 2.86 6.57 -14.38
N CYS A 21 2.77 7.87 -14.52
CA CYS A 21 1.61 8.50 -15.18
C CYS A 21 1.83 9.06 -16.57
N ILE A 22 3.06 9.19 -17.09
CA ILE A 22 3.29 9.84 -18.39
C ILE A 22 4.42 9.16 -19.16
N ALA A 23 4.12 8.76 -20.36
CA ALA A 23 4.88 8.51 -21.58
C ALA A 23 4.76 7.09 -22.12
N PHE A 24 3.72 6.85 -22.91
CA PHE A 24 3.78 5.86 -23.98
C PHE A 24 4.40 6.54 -25.21
N THR A 25 5.70 6.35 -25.42
CA THR A 25 6.30 6.52 -26.75
C THR A 25 6.59 5.15 -27.33
N THR A 26 6.02 4.91 -28.49
CA THR A 26 6.13 3.72 -29.32
C THR A 26 7.59 3.52 -29.79
N GLN A 27 8.31 2.60 -29.18
CA GLN A 27 9.43 1.92 -29.82
C GLN A 27 9.18 0.42 -29.73
N GLY A 28 9.28 -0.26 -30.86
CA GLY A 28 8.96 -1.66 -31.04
C GLY A 28 9.74 -2.58 -30.08
N LEU A 29 9.14 -2.84 -28.95
CA LEU A 29 9.54 -3.83 -27.96
C LEU A 29 8.52 -4.96 -28.03
N THR A 30 8.98 -6.18 -28.14
CA THR A 30 8.16 -7.36 -27.82
C THR A 30 7.46 -7.10 -26.50
N VAL A 31 6.20 -6.70 -26.57
CA VAL A 31 5.37 -6.42 -25.40
C VAL A 31 5.10 -7.75 -24.72
N ASN A 32 5.97 -8.13 -23.80
CA ASN A 32 5.59 -9.15 -22.84
C ASN A 32 4.25 -8.72 -22.24
N ALA A 33 3.19 -9.46 -22.48
CA ALA A 33 1.86 -9.15 -21.98
C ALA A 33 1.95 -8.80 -20.49
N ALA A 34 1.38 -7.65 -20.12
CA ALA A 34 1.42 -7.19 -18.75
C ALA A 34 0.70 -8.20 -17.84
N ILE A 35 1.35 -8.62 -16.77
CA ILE A 35 0.75 -9.50 -15.76
C ILE A 35 -0.39 -8.79 -15.06
N VAL A 36 -0.14 -7.55 -14.64
CA VAL A 36 -1.14 -6.72 -13.98
C VAL A 36 -1.96 -5.98 -15.02
N SER A 37 -3.24 -6.28 -15.11
CA SER A 37 -4.15 -5.56 -16.03
C SER A 37 -4.27 -4.09 -15.64
N GLY A 38 -4.27 -3.20 -16.66
CA GLY A 38 -4.49 -1.75 -16.49
C GLY A 38 -5.96 -1.38 -16.66
N GLY A 39 -6.37 -0.23 -16.10
CA GLY A 39 -7.66 0.39 -16.41
C GLY A 39 -8.92 -0.35 -15.93
N LYS A 40 -8.80 -1.42 -15.17
CA LYS A 40 -9.96 -2.15 -14.65
C LYS A 40 -10.66 -1.36 -13.55
N LYS A 41 -11.95 -1.15 -13.71
CA LYS A 41 -12.81 -0.56 -12.68
C LYS A 41 -12.79 -1.35 -11.38
N ASN A 42 -12.72 -2.68 -11.45
CA ASN A 42 -12.71 -3.58 -10.30
C ASN A 42 -11.53 -4.56 -10.41
N TYR A 43 -10.46 -4.28 -9.68
CA TYR A 43 -9.34 -5.20 -9.51
C TYR A 43 -9.61 -6.09 -8.29
N SER A 44 -9.97 -7.35 -8.52
CA SER A 44 -10.47 -8.25 -7.48
C SER A 44 -9.37 -8.90 -6.66
N TYR A 45 -9.72 -9.42 -5.46
CA TYR A 45 -8.81 -10.20 -4.64
C TYR A 45 -8.31 -11.50 -5.35
N LYS A 46 -9.12 -12.07 -6.26
CA LYS A 46 -8.70 -13.23 -7.07
C LYS A 46 -7.59 -12.82 -8.03
N GLU A 47 -7.76 -11.70 -8.74
CA GLU A 47 -6.74 -11.14 -9.63
C GLU A 47 -5.46 -10.80 -8.88
N LEU A 48 -5.56 -10.08 -7.75
CA LEU A 48 -4.41 -9.81 -6.88
C LEU A 48 -3.60 -11.09 -6.59
N LYS A 49 -4.25 -12.17 -6.17
CA LYS A 49 -3.57 -13.43 -5.87
C LYS A 49 -2.90 -14.06 -7.10
N THR A 50 -3.57 -14.03 -8.24
CA THR A 50 -3.05 -14.58 -9.48
C THR A 50 -1.83 -13.80 -9.94
N ASP A 51 -1.93 -12.48 -9.96
CA ASP A 51 -0.86 -11.59 -10.42
C ASP A 51 0.35 -11.65 -9.48
N LEU A 52 0.14 -11.71 -8.16
CA LEU A 52 1.22 -11.91 -7.20
C LEU A 52 1.99 -13.20 -7.45
N LYS A 53 1.28 -14.31 -7.72
CA LYS A 53 1.90 -15.60 -8.03
C LYS A 53 2.71 -15.52 -9.33
N GLN A 54 2.18 -14.86 -10.36
CA GLN A 54 2.85 -14.69 -11.64
C GLN A 54 4.09 -13.79 -11.53
N LEU A 55 3.98 -12.64 -10.82
CA LEU A 55 5.11 -11.74 -10.59
C LEU A 55 6.23 -12.44 -9.81
N GLN A 56 5.91 -13.15 -8.74
CA GLN A 56 6.90 -13.93 -7.99
C GLN A 56 7.57 -15.00 -8.82
N LYS A 57 6.80 -15.72 -9.67
CA LYS A 57 7.36 -16.75 -10.55
C LYS A 57 8.31 -16.14 -11.60
N LYS A 58 7.89 -15.04 -12.25
CA LYS A 58 8.66 -14.38 -13.32
C LYS A 58 9.92 -13.66 -12.79
N TYR A 59 9.85 -13.09 -11.59
CA TYR A 59 10.92 -12.23 -11.03
C TYR A 59 11.43 -12.77 -9.68
N ARG A 60 11.58 -14.10 -9.55
CA ARG A 60 11.92 -14.80 -8.29
C ARG A 60 13.13 -14.24 -7.55
N ASP A 61 14.15 -13.72 -8.28
CA ASP A 61 15.38 -13.20 -7.69
C ASP A 61 15.23 -11.78 -7.12
N HIS A 62 14.15 -11.08 -7.47
CA HIS A 62 13.94 -9.67 -7.14
C HIS A 62 12.55 -9.37 -6.56
N CYS A 63 11.70 -10.38 -6.45
CA CYS A 63 10.32 -10.27 -5.97
C CYS A 63 9.99 -11.39 -5.01
N GLN A 64 9.70 -11.05 -3.76
CA GLN A 64 9.24 -11.99 -2.75
C GLN A 64 7.82 -11.64 -2.32
N VAL A 65 6.94 -12.65 -2.24
CA VAL A 65 5.57 -12.50 -1.76
C VAL A 65 5.40 -13.26 -0.46
N ASN A 66 5.03 -12.56 0.60
CA ASN A 66 4.85 -13.11 1.94
C ASN A 66 3.41 -12.91 2.42
N VAL A 67 2.92 -13.80 3.27
CA VAL A 67 1.67 -13.58 4.01
C VAL A 67 2.02 -12.99 5.38
N ILE A 68 1.53 -11.77 5.64
CA ILE A 68 1.80 -11.06 6.90
C ILE A 68 0.67 -11.21 7.93
N GLY A 69 -0.46 -11.76 7.52
CA GLY A 69 -1.62 -11.98 8.38
C GLY A 69 -2.84 -12.40 7.61
N LYS A 70 -3.97 -12.49 8.32
CA LYS A 70 -5.29 -12.78 7.74
C LYS A 70 -6.34 -11.82 8.30
N THR A 71 -7.30 -11.46 7.46
CA THR A 71 -8.46 -10.66 7.84
C THR A 71 -9.47 -11.43 8.67
N ALA A 72 -10.54 -10.74 9.09
CA ALA A 72 -11.66 -11.38 9.82
C ALA A 72 -12.36 -12.47 9.00
N ASP A 73 -12.50 -12.30 7.67
CA ASP A 73 -13.06 -13.30 6.74
C ASP A 73 -11.99 -14.26 6.16
N LYS A 74 -10.84 -14.37 6.85
CA LYS A 74 -9.72 -15.28 6.53
C LYS A 74 -9.05 -15.06 5.16
N ARG A 75 -9.15 -13.85 4.56
CA ARG A 75 -8.31 -13.48 3.41
C ARG A 75 -6.90 -13.18 3.87
N ASN A 76 -5.91 -13.64 3.12
CA ASN A 76 -4.52 -13.34 3.40
C ASN A 76 -4.23 -11.85 3.13
N LEU A 77 -3.40 -11.26 3.98
CA LEU A 77 -2.75 -9.98 3.77
C LEU A 77 -1.36 -10.27 3.20
N TYR A 78 -1.08 -9.75 2.02
CA TYR A 78 0.17 -10.01 1.31
C TYR A 78 1.12 -8.83 1.43
N GLU A 79 2.38 -9.14 1.70
CA GLU A 79 3.52 -8.25 1.48
C GLU A 79 4.20 -8.64 0.17
N VAL A 80 4.63 -7.66 -0.60
CA VAL A 80 5.54 -7.85 -1.74
C VAL A 80 6.81 -7.07 -1.47
N VAL A 81 7.94 -7.76 -1.47
CA VAL A 81 9.26 -7.14 -1.34
C VAL A 81 9.93 -7.12 -2.70
N ILE A 82 10.34 -5.95 -3.17
CA ILE A 82 11.13 -5.81 -4.38
C ILE A 82 12.50 -5.23 -4.06
N GLY A 83 13.52 -5.76 -4.72
CA GLY A 83 14.93 -5.42 -4.47
C GLY A 83 15.58 -6.32 -3.44
N ASN A 84 16.67 -5.85 -2.84
CA ASN A 84 17.43 -6.62 -1.87
C ASN A 84 16.72 -6.65 -0.49
N PRO A 85 16.19 -7.78 -0.03
CA PRO A 85 15.48 -7.87 1.26
C PRO A 85 16.38 -7.58 2.47
N ASN A 86 17.71 -7.65 2.29
CA ASN A 86 18.71 -7.35 3.31
C ASN A 86 19.27 -5.93 3.20
N ALA A 87 18.66 -5.07 2.40
CA ALA A 87 19.05 -3.67 2.32
C ALA A 87 18.94 -2.98 3.69
N LYS A 88 19.89 -2.10 4.02
CA LYS A 88 19.87 -1.35 5.30
C LYS A 88 18.77 -0.28 5.38
N LYS A 89 18.08 -0.01 4.27
CA LYS A 89 17.00 0.97 4.18
C LYS A 89 15.77 0.33 3.55
N HIS A 90 14.59 0.66 4.09
CA HIS A 90 13.32 0.12 3.66
C HIS A 90 12.33 1.25 3.38
N LEU A 91 11.62 1.17 2.26
CA LEU A 91 10.47 2.02 1.95
C LEU A 91 9.20 1.16 2.09
N LEU A 92 8.23 1.65 2.84
CA LEU A 92 6.95 0.96 3.03
C LEU A 92 5.88 1.64 2.17
N VAL A 93 5.13 0.85 1.42
CA VAL A 93 4.01 1.32 0.60
C VAL A 93 2.76 0.55 0.98
N ILE A 94 1.72 1.28 1.38
CA ILE A 94 0.47 0.73 1.90
C ILE A 94 -0.67 1.21 1.00
N GLY A 95 -1.42 0.28 0.43
CA GLY A 95 -2.63 0.56 -0.33
C GLY A 95 -3.89 0.08 0.38
N ASN A 96 -5.02 0.68 0.01
CA ASN A 96 -6.35 0.17 0.30
C ASN A 96 -6.68 0.00 1.82
N LEU A 97 -6.37 1.00 2.62
CA LEU A 97 -6.89 1.04 4.00
C LEU A 97 -8.41 1.21 4.01
N HIS A 98 -8.97 1.95 3.05
CA HIS A 98 -10.41 2.10 2.89
C HIS A 98 -10.94 1.20 1.77
N ALA A 99 -12.01 0.49 2.04
CA ALA A 99 -12.59 -0.52 1.17
C ALA A 99 -12.88 -0.04 -0.27
N ARG A 100 -13.53 1.12 -0.42
CA ARG A 100 -13.93 1.70 -1.72
C ARG A 100 -12.76 2.25 -2.55
N GLU A 101 -11.58 2.39 -1.94
CA GLU A 101 -10.38 2.93 -2.60
C GLU A 101 -9.56 1.82 -3.27
N HIS A 102 -10.23 0.82 -3.86
CA HIS A 102 -9.61 -0.39 -4.41
C HIS A 102 -8.73 -0.15 -5.64
N MET A 103 -8.82 1.01 -6.31
CA MET A 103 -7.87 1.39 -7.35
C MET A 103 -6.42 1.49 -6.82
N THR A 104 -6.24 1.80 -5.53
CA THR A 104 -4.91 1.86 -4.93
C THR A 104 -4.22 0.50 -4.86
N VAL A 105 -5.00 -0.61 -4.86
CA VAL A 105 -4.46 -1.98 -5.01
C VAL A 105 -3.82 -2.13 -6.37
N GLN A 106 -4.54 -1.77 -7.43
CA GLN A 106 -4.06 -1.86 -8.80
C GLN A 106 -2.85 -0.94 -9.03
N LEU A 107 -2.86 0.26 -8.47
CA LEU A 107 -1.72 1.19 -8.51
C LEU A 107 -0.47 0.54 -7.89
N CYS A 108 -0.56 -0.02 -6.69
CA CYS A 108 0.56 -0.72 -6.06
C CYS A 108 1.08 -1.86 -6.94
N MET A 109 0.18 -2.68 -7.48
CA MET A 109 0.54 -3.82 -8.32
C MET A 109 1.20 -3.38 -9.63
N LYS A 110 0.70 -2.30 -10.26
CA LYS A 110 1.33 -1.70 -11.44
C LYS A 110 2.72 -1.14 -11.15
N GLN A 111 2.91 -0.50 -10.01
CA GLN A 111 4.23 -0.02 -9.60
C GLN A 111 5.23 -1.17 -9.39
N ILE A 112 4.80 -2.24 -8.72
CA ILE A 112 5.61 -3.45 -8.53
C ILE A 112 6.04 -4.00 -9.90
N GLU A 113 5.10 -4.23 -10.81
CA GLU A 113 5.37 -4.73 -12.16
C GLU A 113 6.31 -3.79 -12.93
N TYR A 114 6.09 -2.48 -12.84
CA TYR A 114 6.92 -1.48 -13.51
C TYR A 114 8.38 -1.53 -13.06
N TYR A 115 8.64 -1.57 -11.75
CA TYR A 115 10.01 -1.67 -11.26
C TYR A 115 10.69 -3.00 -11.60
N LEU A 116 9.95 -4.08 -11.56
CA LEU A 116 10.47 -5.40 -11.94
C LEU A 116 10.78 -5.50 -13.44
N ASN A 117 9.90 -4.99 -14.31
CA ASN A 117 10.12 -4.92 -15.76
C ASN A 117 11.32 -4.02 -16.15
N ASN A 118 11.62 -3.03 -15.33
CA ASN A 118 12.69 -2.07 -15.58
C ASN A 118 13.90 -2.29 -14.66
N TYR A 119 14.01 -3.43 -13.99
CA TYR A 119 15.04 -3.68 -12.98
C TYR A 119 16.47 -3.38 -13.46
N ASN A 120 16.78 -3.75 -14.69
CA ASN A 120 18.10 -3.53 -15.30
C ASN A 120 18.22 -2.22 -16.12
N LYS A 121 17.14 -1.45 -16.22
CA LYS A 121 17.11 -0.18 -16.98
C LYS A 121 17.44 1.02 -16.10
N LYS A 122 17.76 2.14 -16.75
CA LYS A 122 17.93 3.43 -16.09
C LYS A 122 16.60 4.19 -16.09
N ILE A 123 16.26 4.78 -14.94
CA ILE A 123 15.16 5.73 -14.76
C ILE A 123 15.78 6.99 -14.16
N ASN A 124 15.57 8.13 -14.80
CA ASN A 124 16.18 9.41 -14.40
C ASN A 124 17.71 9.28 -14.18
N GLY A 125 18.40 8.66 -15.13
CA GLY A 125 19.84 8.48 -15.14
C GLY A 125 20.39 7.42 -14.17
N LYS A 126 19.54 6.78 -13.33
CA LYS A 126 19.96 5.78 -12.34
C LYS A 126 19.42 4.39 -12.69
N LYS A 127 20.29 3.39 -12.58
CA LYS A 127 19.89 1.99 -12.74
C LYS A 127 18.93 1.59 -11.61
N VAL A 128 17.77 1.01 -11.95
CA VAL A 128 16.75 0.62 -10.96
C VAL A 128 17.32 -0.37 -9.97
N SER A 129 18.03 -1.39 -10.43
CA SER A 129 18.71 -2.38 -9.58
C SER A 129 19.69 -1.76 -8.58
N ALA A 130 20.46 -0.76 -8.99
CA ALA A 130 21.41 -0.08 -8.10
C ALA A 130 20.71 0.68 -6.96
N THR A 131 19.48 1.16 -7.20
CA THR A 131 18.64 1.77 -6.16
C THR A 131 18.01 0.71 -5.27
N LEU A 132 17.45 -0.35 -5.86
CA LEU A 132 16.76 -1.42 -5.14
C LEU A 132 17.70 -2.31 -4.32
N ASN A 133 18.99 -2.38 -4.68
CA ASN A 133 20.01 -3.02 -3.86
C ASN A 133 20.31 -2.25 -2.56
N LYS A 134 20.07 -0.94 -2.55
CA LYS A 134 20.30 -0.07 -1.38
C LYS A 134 19.06 0.18 -0.55
N VAL A 135 17.88 0.06 -1.17
CA VAL A 135 16.57 0.33 -0.54
C VAL A 135 15.59 -0.75 -1.01
N ALA A 136 15.21 -1.65 -0.12
CA ALA A 136 14.11 -2.57 -0.40
C ALA A 136 12.77 -1.83 -0.32
N ILE A 137 11.87 -2.08 -1.26
CA ILE A 137 10.52 -1.56 -1.19
C ILE A 137 9.57 -2.69 -0.77
N HIS A 138 8.84 -2.44 0.29
CA HIS A 138 7.85 -3.36 0.86
C HIS A 138 6.45 -2.83 0.59
N TYR A 139 5.70 -3.53 -0.23
CA TYR A 139 4.31 -3.20 -0.53
C TYR A 139 3.35 -4.06 0.28
N VAL A 140 2.30 -3.46 0.82
CA VAL A 140 1.06 -4.15 1.19
C VAL A 140 -0.04 -3.60 0.29
N PRO A 141 -0.26 -4.21 -0.90
CA PRO A 141 -1.16 -3.64 -1.91
C PRO A 141 -2.61 -3.54 -1.45
N SER A 142 -3.07 -4.50 -0.64
CA SER A 142 -4.43 -4.50 -0.11
C SER A 142 -4.42 -4.76 1.40
N CYS A 143 -4.58 -3.71 2.18
CA CYS A 143 -4.71 -3.80 3.64
C CYS A 143 -6.11 -4.20 4.09
N ASN A 144 -7.12 -4.03 3.22
CA ASN A 144 -8.53 -4.27 3.54
C ASN A 144 -9.22 -5.12 2.45
N PRO A 145 -8.75 -6.34 2.17
CA PRO A 145 -9.32 -7.15 1.09
C PRO A 145 -10.76 -7.61 1.36
N ASP A 146 -11.18 -7.73 2.64
CA ASP A 146 -12.59 -7.99 2.99
C ASP A 146 -13.46 -6.79 2.62
N GLY A 147 -13.05 -5.58 3.01
CA GLY A 147 -13.75 -4.36 2.68
C GLY A 147 -13.82 -4.14 1.16
N THR A 148 -12.72 -4.41 0.45
CA THR A 148 -12.70 -4.34 -1.02
C THR A 148 -13.74 -5.29 -1.64
N ALA A 149 -13.80 -6.53 -1.16
CA ALA A 149 -14.80 -7.49 -1.63
C ALA A 149 -16.24 -6.98 -1.38
N ILE A 150 -16.49 -6.34 -0.24
CA ILE A 150 -17.77 -5.70 0.06
C ILE A 150 -18.05 -4.58 -0.93
N SER A 151 -17.09 -3.66 -1.13
CA SER A 151 -17.27 -2.51 -2.02
C SER A 151 -17.53 -2.91 -3.46
N GLN A 152 -16.90 -4.00 -3.94
CA GLN A 152 -17.03 -4.47 -5.32
C GLN A 152 -18.26 -5.37 -5.56
N LYS A 153 -18.66 -6.18 -4.57
CA LYS A 153 -19.60 -7.30 -4.75
C LYS A 153 -20.72 -7.34 -3.70
N GLY A 154 -20.82 -6.33 -2.84
CA GLY A 154 -21.80 -6.30 -1.76
C GLY A 154 -21.43 -7.16 -0.54
N PHE A 155 -22.29 -7.10 0.47
CA PHE A 155 -22.07 -7.82 1.75
C PHE A 155 -22.02 -9.34 1.59
N ASN A 156 -22.66 -9.87 0.54
CA ASN A 156 -22.63 -11.31 0.24
C ASN A 156 -21.24 -11.84 -0.14
N ALA A 157 -20.29 -10.96 -0.48
CA ALA A 157 -18.90 -11.32 -0.73
C ALA A 157 -18.17 -11.83 0.53
N ILE A 158 -18.73 -11.62 1.73
CA ILE A 158 -18.20 -12.11 3.00
C ILE A 158 -18.72 -13.52 3.24
N ARG A 159 -17.78 -14.47 3.40
CA ARG A 159 -18.06 -15.90 3.55
C ARG A 159 -18.58 -16.24 4.94
N ASN A 160 -18.00 -15.62 5.96
CA ASN A 160 -18.43 -15.84 7.36
C ASN A 160 -19.85 -15.29 7.58
N LYS A 161 -20.80 -16.19 7.91
CA LYS A 161 -22.22 -15.88 8.09
C LYS A 161 -22.46 -14.83 9.17
N SER A 162 -21.77 -14.95 10.31
CA SER A 162 -21.91 -14.00 11.43
C SER A 162 -21.45 -12.58 11.05
N LEU A 163 -20.28 -12.44 10.39
CA LEU A 163 -19.81 -11.16 9.89
C LEU A 163 -20.80 -10.57 8.88
N ARG A 164 -21.28 -11.38 7.94
CA ARG A 164 -22.22 -10.96 6.90
C ARG A 164 -23.55 -10.46 7.50
N ASN A 165 -24.10 -11.17 8.48
CA ASN A 165 -25.30 -10.73 9.19
C ASN A 165 -25.04 -9.45 9.98
N GLY A 166 -23.85 -9.30 10.59
CA GLY A 166 -23.43 -8.07 11.25
C GLY A 166 -23.40 -6.88 10.28
N LEU A 167 -22.85 -7.06 9.08
CA LEU A 167 -22.79 -6.02 8.03
C LEU A 167 -24.19 -5.60 7.58
N ARG A 168 -25.11 -6.54 7.38
CA ARG A 168 -26.50 -6.24 7.01
C ARG A 168 -27.22 -5.42 8.08
N ARG A 169 -27.01 -5.74 9.38
CA ARG A 169 -27.56 -4.94 10.50
C ARG A 169 -26.97 -3.54 10.61
N MET A 170 -25.71 -3.33 10.19
CA MET A 170 -25.12 -2.00 10.13
C MET A 170 -25.76 -1.14 9.03
N GLY A 171 -26.24 -1.77 7.97
CA GLY A 171 -26.86 -1.11 6.83
C GLY A 171 -25.86 -0.34 5.96
N GLY A 172 -26.42 0.55 5.15
CA GLY A 172 -25.65 1.43 4.27
C GLY A 172 -25.31 0.81 2.90
N SER A 173 -24.76 1.64 2.01
CA SER A 173 -24.39 1.24 0.66
C SER A 173 -23.05 0.49 0.67
N SER A 174 -23.06 -0.73 0.13
CA SER A 174 -21.84 -1.51 -0.02
C SER A 174 -20.82 -0.86 -0.97
N SER A 175 -21.27 -0.20 -2.04
CA SER A 175 -20.37 0.49 -3.00
C SER A 175 -19.66 1.70 -2.36
N LYS A 176 -20.26 2.31 -1.35
CA LYS A 176 -19.68 3.41 -0.57
C LYS A 176 -18.95 2.93 0.70
N TRP A 177 -18.87 1.61 0.90
CA TRP A 177 -18.28 1.03 2.10
C TRP A 177 -16.82 1.44 2.28
N LYS A 178 -16.47 1.96 3.44
CA LYS A 178 -15.13 2.45 3.77
C LYS A 178 -14.40 1.52 4.75
N ALA A 179 -15.14 0.89 5.62
CA ALA A 179 -14.66 0.09 6.73
C ALA A 179 -14.18 -1.32 6.29
N ASN A 180 -13.62 -2.08 7.24
CA ASN A 180 -13.39 -3.51 7.07
C ASN A 180 -14.68 -4.33 7.25
N ALA A 181 -14.59 -5.69 7.25
CA ALA A 181 -15.74 -6.57 7.44
C ALA A 181 -16.37 -6.50 8.84
N ARG A 182 -15.71 -5.88 9.81
CA ARG A 182 -16.24 -5.64 11.16
C ARG A 182 -16.84 -4.24 11.34
N GLY A 183 -16.87 -3.45 10.27
CA GLY A 183 -17.39 -2.07 10.27
C GLY A 183 -16.45 -1.06 10.88
N VAL A 184 -15.14 -1.33 10.92
CA VAL A 184 -14.11 -0.46 11.51
C VAL A 184 -13.31 0.25 10.41
N ASP A 185 -13.15 1.56 10.53
CA ASP A 185 -12.24 2.35 9.70
C ASP A 185 -10.78 2.05 10.13
N LEU A 186 -10.07 1.27 9.30
CA LEU A 186 -8.70 0.84 9.60
C LEU A 186 -7.75 2.02 9.77
N ASN A 187 -7.99 3.14 9.06
CA ASN A 187 -7.18 4.35 9.19
C ASN A 187 -7.45 5.15 10.48
N ARG A 188 -8.31 4.64 11.36
CA ARG A 188 -8.64 5.20 12.69
C ARG A 188 -8.37 4.24 13.83
N ASN A 189 -7.99 2.99 13.55
CA ASN A 189 -7.83 1.93 14.56
C ASN A 189 -6.41 1.82 15.14
N TRP A 190 -5.52 2.75 14.84
CA TRP A 190 -4.13 2.75 15.32
C TRP A 190 -4.03 3.17 16.80
N LYS A 191 -2.96 2.70 17.51
CA LYS A 191 -2.73 3.08 18.91
C LYS A 191 -2.46 4.58 19.09
N VAL A 192 -1.78 5.20 18.12
CA VAL A 192 -1.44 6.62 18.17
C VAL A 192 -2.70 7.47 18.06
N ALA A 193 -2.90 8.35 19.02
CA ALA A 193 -4.06 9.25 19.11
C ALA A 193 -5.43 8.54 19.06
N PHE A 194 -5.51 7.31 19.54
CA PHE A 194 -6.79 6.60 19.61
C PHE A 194 -7.73 7.28 20.61
N LYS A 195 -8.94 7.60 20.14
CA LYS A 195 -10.07 8.00 20.97
C LYS A 195 -11.28 7.22 20.51
N LYS A 196 -12.05 6.62 21.40
CA LYS A 196 -13.28 5.92 21.04
C LYS A 196 -14.25 6.91 20.37
N ALA A 197 -14.67 6.63 19.14
CA ALA A 197 -15.54 7.52 18.37
C ALA A 197 -16.22 6.79 17.21
N GLY A 198 -17.36 7.31 16.77
CA GLY A 198 -18.13 6.84 15.64
C GLY A 198 -19.06 5.66 15.97
N LYS A 199 -20.01 5.41 15.07
CA LYS A 199 -20.94 4.27 15.12
C LYS A 199 -20.37 3.16 14.23
N LYS A 200 -20.48 1.92 14.67
CA LYS A 200 -20.05 0.74 13.92
C LYS A 200 -20.65 0.74 12.51
N GLY A 201 -19.79 0.58 11.49
CA GLY A 201 -20.16 0.67 10.08
C GLY A 201 -20.11 2.07 9.49
N SER A 202 -20.07 3.13 10.30
CA SER A 202 -19.93 4.49 9.78
C SER A 202 -18.48 4.82 9.39
N SER A 203 -18.33 5.84 8.53
CA SER A 203 -17.03 6.43 8.23
C SER A 203 -16.42 7.01 9.51
N GLY A 204 -15.18 6.63 9.80
CA GLY A 204 -14.45 7.11 10.98
C GLY A 204 -14.68 6.31 12.27
N TYR A 205 -15.48 5.25 12.28
CA TYR A 205 -15.58 4.38 13.44
C TYR A 205 -14.24 3.73 13.77
N ARG A 206 -13.75 3.98 14.96
CA ARG A 206 -12.39 3.62 15.39
C ARG A 206 -12.24 2.20 15.91
N GLY A 207 -13.35 1.45 16.03
CA GLY A 207 -13.37 0.15 16.66
C GLY A 207 -13.56 0.23 18.18
N PRO A 208 -13.72 -0.93 18.87
CA PRO A 208 -13.95 -1.00 20.31
C PRO A 208 -12.72 -0.57 21.14
N LYS A 209 -11.51 -0.80 20.59
CA LYS A 209 -10.24 -0.41 21.18
C LYS A 209 -9.17 -0.21 20.11
N ALA A 210 -8.08 0.44 20.46
CA ALA A 210 -6.93 0.60 19.57
C ALA A 210 -6.39 -0.76 19.13
N ALA A 211 -6.04 -0.87 17.85
CA ALA A 211 -5.53 -2.08 17.22
C ALA A 211 -6.41 -3.32 17.48
N SER A 212 -7.73 -3.13 17.51
CA SER A 212 -8.70 -4.25 17.64
C SER A 212 -8.76 -5.11 16.38
N GLU A 213 -8.41 -4.55 15.23
CA GLU A 213 -8.58 -5.21 13.94
C GLU A 213 -7.35 -6.04 13.55
N LYS A 214 -7.61 -7.24 13.04
CA LYS A 214 -6.53 -8.18 12.61
C LYS A 214 -5.63 -7.56 11.56
N GLU A 215 -6.19 -6.77 10.66
CA GLU A 215 -5.48 -6.05 9.62
C GLU A 215 -4.47 -5.07 10.21
N VAL A 216 -4.89 -4.26 11.19
CA VAL A 216 -4.01 -3.30 11.88
C VAL A 216 -2.94 -4.02 12.70
N GLN A 217 -3.30 -5.10 13.40
CA GLN A 217 -2.34 -5.92 14.14
C GLN A 217 -1.27 -6.52 13.23
N ALA A 218 -1.67 -7.01 12.05
CA ALA A 218 -0.75 -7.55 11.05
C ALA A 218 0.21 -6.47 10.54
N LEU A 219 -0.30 -5.28 10.22
CA LEU A 219 0.52 -4.15 9.76
C LEU A 219 1.50 -3.68 10.85
N VAL A 220 1.08 -3.61 12.12
CA VAL A 220 1.99 -3.26 13.23
C VAL A 220 3.11 -4.29 13.36
N LYS A 221 2.79 -5.59 13.33
CA LYS A 221 3.81 -6.65 13.38
C LYS A 221 4.76 -6.57 12.17
N TRP A 222 4.23 -6.28 10.99
CA TRP A 222 4.98 -6.13 9.75
C TRP A 222 5.96 -4.95 9.83
N VAL A 223 5.53 -3.77 10.27
CA VAL A 223 6.39 -2.59 10.47
C VAL A 223 7.50 -2.90 11.46
N ASN A 224 7.16 -3.46 12.64
CA ASN A 224 8.14 -3.79 13.67
C ASN A 224 9.17 -4.83 13.20
N ARG A 225 8.76 -5.79 12.35
CA ARG A 225 9.67 -6.77 11.76
C ARG A 225 10.68 -6.12 10.82
N ILE A 226 10.22 -5.17 9.97
CA ILE A 226 11.10 -4.47 9.04
C ILE A 226 12.05 -3.51 9.79
N GLU A 227 11.56 -2.81 10.81
CA GLU A 227 12.37 -1.90 11.63
C GLU A 227 13.54 -2.62 12.30
N ARG A 228 13.36 -3.89 12.72
CA ARG A 228 14.46 -4.69 13.27
C ARG A 228 15.51 -5.11 12.24
N ARG A 229 15.19 -5.10 10.94
CA ARG A 229 16.11 -5.45 9.84
C ARG A 229 16.92 -4.26 9.33
N GLY A 230 16.38 -3.05 9.46
CA GLY A 230 17.04 -1.86 9.00
C GLY A 230 16.19 -0.61 9.16
N LYS A 231 16.71 0.51 8.65
CA LYS A 231 16.06 1.82 8.80
C LYS A 231 14.87 1.95 7.86
N ILE A 232 13.70 2.24 8.39
CA ILE A 232 12.56 2.70 7.59
C ILE A 232 12.85 4.10 7.10
N ALA A 233 13.07 4.24 5.78
CA ALA A 233 13.41 5.50 5.13
C ALA A 233 12.17 6.35 4.83
N GLY A 234 11.00 5.73 4.71
CA GLY A 234 9.74 6.41 4.48
C GLY A 234 8.56 5.44 4.48
N VAL A 235 7.36 6.00 4.63
CA VAL A 235 6.08 5.29 4.51
C VAL A 235 5.19 6.08 3.58
N VAL A 236 4.63 5.42 2.57
CA VAL A 236 3.62 5.98 1.65
C VAL A 236 2.32 5.23 1.88
N SER A 237 1.24 5.94 2.14
CA SER A 237 -0.10 5.38 2.24
C SER A 237 -0.99 5.96 1.14
N TYR A 238 -1.40 5.11 0.20
CA TYR A 238 -2.25 5.53 -0.91
C TYR A 238 -3.72 5.56 -0.51
N HIS A 239 -4.36 6.67 -0.86
CA HIS A 239 -5.79 6.91 -0.81
C HIS A 239 -6.27 7.39 -2.18
N SER A 240 -7.57 7.35 -2.47
CA SER A 240 -8.10 7.71 -3.79
C SER A 240 -9.24 8.73 -3.77
N THR A 241 -9.45 9.43 -2.67
CA THR A 241 -10.51 10.45 -2.58
C THR A 241 -9.88 11.82 -2.35
N GLY A 242 -10.10 12.74 -3.30
CA GLY A 242 -9.58 14.11 -3.26
C GLY A 242 -8.20 14.27 -3.90
N SER A 243 -7.78 15.53 -4.08
CA SER A 243 -6.47 15.93 -4.62
C SER A 243 -5.56 16.39 -3.49
N ILE A 244 -5.50 15.62 -2.41
CA ILE A 244 -4.76 16.00 -1.19
C ILE A 244 -3.50 15.16 -1.07
N LEU A 245 -2.36 15.85 -1.00
CA LEU A 245 -1.11 15.30 -0.51
C LEU A 245 -0.97 15.72 0.95
N ASP A 246 -1.13 14.78 1.88
CA ASP A 246 -1.06 15.06 3.31
C ASP A 246 0.31 14.68 3.87
N GLY A 247 1.10 15.69 4.23
CA GLY A 247 2.40 15.54 4.88
C GLY A 247 2.37 15.72 6.40
N ARG A 248 1.18 15.81 7.00
CA ARG A 248 1.06 16.01 8.44
C ARG A 248 1.46 14.79 9.24
N CYS A 249 2.21 15.02 10.31
CA CYS A 249 2.52 14.00 11.30
C CYS A 249 1.63 14.14 12.53
N ALA A 250 1.45 13.05 13.27
CA ALA A 250 0.84 13.11 14.60
C ALA A 250 1.62 14.08 15.49
N SER A 251 0.92 14.85 16.34
CA SER A 251 1.52 15.82 17.26
C SER A 251 2.63 15.23 18.14
N ARG A 252 2.50 13.94 18.48
CA ARG A 252 3.49 13.17 19.26
C ARG A 252 4.61 12.55 18.45
N ALA A 253 4.66 12.79 17.13
CA ALA A 253 5.76 12.28 16.31
C ALA A 253 7.10 12.90 16.73
N THR A 254 8.17 12.11 16.71
CA THR A 254 9.51 12.62 17.01
C THR A 254 9.93 13.69 16.00
N LYS A 255 10.83 14.61 16.40
CA LYS A 255 11.41 15.62 15.51
C LYS A 255 11.95 14.99 14.21
N LYS A 256 12.58 13.81 14.31
CA LYS A 256 13.11 13.07 13.17
C LYS A 256 12.00 12.65 12.20
N VAL A 257 10.89 12.10 12.68
CA VAL A 257 9.75 11.68 11.86
C VAL A 257 9.10 12.90 11.20
N ARG A 258 8.88 13.98 11.95
CA ARG A 258 8.36 15.25 11.39
C ARG A 258 9.24 15.78 10.26
N ASN A 259 10.55 15.82 10.45
CA ASN A 259 11.50 16.29 9.42
C ASN A 259 11.46 15.42 8.14
N ILE A 260 11.39 14.11 8.27
CA ILE A 260 11.27 13.19 7.12
C ILE A 260 9.96 13.46 6.37
N THR A 261 8.84 13.54 7.08
CA THR A 261 7.52 13.76 6.48
C THR A 261 7.44 15.12 5.78
N THR A 262 7.97 16.19 6.41
CA THR A 262 8.02 17.53 5.81
C THR A 262 8.86 17.53 4.52
N ARG A 263 9.99 16.83 4.51
CA ARG A 263 10.83 16.70 3.30
C ARG A 263 10.11 15.97 2.17
N MET A 264 9.45 14.85 2.49
CA MET A 264 8.67 14.08 1.52
C MET A 264 7.52 14.92 0.95
N TYR A 265 6.80 15.65 1.80
CA TYR A 265 5.73 16.54 1.39
C TYR A 265 6.20 17.66 0.46
N LYS A 266 7.30 18.37 0.84
CA LYS A 266 7.87 19.43 0.01
C LYS A 266 8.32 18.92 -1.36
N LEU A 267 8.96 17.74 -1.39
CA LEU A 267 9.39 17.12 -2.64
C LEU A 267 8.20 16.74 -3.52
N ALA A 268 7.15 16.16 -2.94
CA ALA A 268 5.96 15.78 -3.67
C ALA A 268 5.18 16.99 -4.23
N LYS A 269 5.24 18.15 -3.56
CA LYS A 269 4.66 19.42 -4.06
C LYS A 269 5.47 20.06 -5.18
N SER A 270 6.75 19.72 -5.32
CA SER A 270 7.63 20.28 -6.33
C SER A 270 7.65 19.49 -7.65
N LEU A 271 6.88 18.39 -7.71
CA LEU A 271 6.67 17.57 -8.90
C LEU A 271 5.33 17.87 -9.55
#